data_9994d28df019836960998c1b13d72fe2
#
_entry.id   9994d28df019836960998c1b13d72fe2
#
_cell.length_a   1.000
_cell.length_b   1.000
_cell.length_c   1.000
_cell.angle_alpha   90.00
_cell.angle_beta   90.00
_cell.angle_gamma   90.00
#
_symmetry.space_group_name_H-M   'P 1'
#
loop_
_entity.id
_entity.type
_entity.pdbx_description
1 polymer ?
#
loop_
_entity_poly.entity_id
_entity_poly.type
_entity_poly.pdbx_seq_one_letter_code
_entity_poly.pdbx_strand_id
1 'polypeptide(L)'
;MKNDDCFTGNTSKFNEPSSSRDELQGLCHEVGFSDNPKSDFVPVIIDVLTLFPEIFTPLSSGIMKRARDNGLIELKIHNIRDYTTDKHGKCDDYAFGGGAGMVMTPQPIVDAIRSVDSNHESKRIFLSPRGRQFNQSIVTELAQYQRLLFLCGHYEGVDQRAIDGFIDEEISIGDYVLMGGELPAMVVIEALSRYVPGVLHSEDSTREESFVGSLLEYPQFTRPAVFEGIPVPEVLLSGHHGNVEKWRLSERIKITKERRPDLLKKANLPEEKPKKKREKRHNNENDLNLSSCERDSSSMEIVSSLRETQSSLNESKISLNKVANSQNETRNSSDEPEDSPKRD
;
A
#
# COMPACT_ATOMS: atom_id res chain seq x y z
N MET A 1 -11.00 59.57 30.48
CA MET A 1 -9.94 60.46 29.99
C MET A 1 -9.39 59.79 28.76
N LYS A 2 -9.85 60.16 27.55
CA LYS A 2 -9.23 61.11 26.62
C LYS A 2 -7.94 60.55 26.07
N ASN A 3 -7.64 60.39 24.82
CA ASN A 3 -8.13 60.87 23.48
C ASN A 3 -7.50 59.93 22.45
N ASP A 4 -8.20 59.46 21.41
CA ASP A 4 -8.24 60.02 20.03
C ASP A 4 -6.89 60.45 19.46
N ASP A 5 -6.49 59.81 18.36
CA ASP A 5 -6.27 60.57 17.13
C ASP A 5 -6.06 59.68 15.90
N CYS A 6 -6.74 60.05 14.89
CA CYS A 6 -6.96 59.67 13.54
C CYS A 6 -5.74 60.04 12.66
N PHE A 7 -5.36 59.19 11.67
CA PHE A 7 -4.66 59.70 10.48
C PHE A 7 -5.22 59.05 9.22
N THR A 8 -5.90 59.89 8.46
CA THR A 8 -6.38 59.68 7.10
C THR A 8 -5.24 60.00 6.11
N GLY A 9 -5.17 59.23 5.02
CA GLY A 9 -4.26 59.48 3.91
C GLY A 9 -4.63 58.68 2.67
N ASN A 10 -5.51 59.15 1.94
CA ASN A 10 -5.86 59.38 0.55
C ASN A 10 -5.10 58.64 -0.56
N THR A 11 -5.83 57.78 -1.26
CA THR A 11 -6.13 57.59 -2.67
C THR A 11 -5.06 57.73 -3.74
N SER A 12 -4.94 56.70 -4.58
CA SER A 12 -4.88 56.89 -6.02
C SER A 12 -5.54 55.69 -6.73
N LYS A 13 -6.57 56.02 -7.51
CA LYS A 13 -7.34 55.17 -8.40
C LYS A 13 -6.48 54.70 -9.57
N PHE A 14 -6.46 53.39 -9.84
CA PHE A 14 -6.18 52.89 -11.18
C PHE A 14 -7.41 52.16 -11.70
N ASN A 15 -7.91 52.65 -12.84
CA ASN A 15 -9.03 52.12 -13.61
C ASN A 15 -8.64 50.78 -14.25
N GLU A 16 -9.41 49.77 -14.03
CA GLU A 16 -9.44 48.55 -14.85
C GLU A 16 -10.49 48.68 -15.96
N PRO A 17 -10.23 48.19 -17.18
CA PRO A 17 -11.23 48.13 -18.23
C PRO A 17 -12.18 46.98 -18.06
N SER A 18 -13.46 47.28 -18.07
CA SER A 18 -14.58 46.37 -18.14
C SER A 18 -14.60 45.64 -19.48
N SER A 19 -14.51 44.29 -19.49
CA SER A 19 -15.09 43.50 -20.58
C SER A 19 -15.48 42.10 -20.14
N SER A 20 -16.77 41.80 -20.32
CA SER A 20 -17.39 40.49 -20.59
C SER A 20 -17.15 39.33 -19.60
N ARG A 21 -17.93 39.36 -18.50
CA ARG A 21 -18.19 38.18 -17.64
C ARG A 21 -19.67 37.80 -17.58
N ASP A 22 -20.51 38.27 -18.46
CA ASP A 22 -21.99 38.10 -18.35
C ASP A 22 -22.63 37.14 -19.39
N GLU A 23 -21.88 36.27 -20.09
CA GLU A 23 -22.49 35.38 -21.09
C GLU A 23 -22.27 33.87 -20.85
N LEU A 24 -21.88 33.41 -19.66
CA LEU A 24 -21.80 31.97 -19.31
C LEU A 24 -22.57 31.55 -18.05
N GLN A 25 -23.58 32.36 -17.66
CA GLN A 25 -24.51 31.99 -16.57
C GLN A 25 -25.85 31.47 -17.12
N GLY A 26 -25.85 30.45 -17.94
CA GLY A 26 -27.13 29.96 -18.48
C GLY A 26 -27.14 28.52 -18.93
N LEU A 27 -26.45 27.56 -18.25
CA LEU A 27 -26.67 26.13 -18.50
C LEU A 27 -26.07 25.24 -17.38
N CYS A 28 -26.32 25.59 -16.12
CA CYS A 28 -26.21 24.62 -15.04
C CYS A 28 -27.64 24.30 -14.58
N HIS A 29 -28.27 23.37 -15.26
CA HIS A 29 -29.47 22.72 -14.75
C HIS A 29 -29.14 22.08 -13.40
N GLU A 30 -29.92 22.44 -12.42
CA GLU A 30 -30.00 21.96 -11.07
C GLU A 30 -29.94 20.42 -11.00
N VAL A 31 -28.78 19.87 -10.78
CA VAL A 31 -28.63 18.61 -10.09
C VAL A 31 -28.48 19.00 -8.63
N GLY A 32 -29.60 18.98 -7.90
CA GLY A 32 -29.62 19.25 -6.48
C GLY A 32 -28.71 18.26 -5.77
N PHE A 33 -27.51 18.68 -5.44
CA PHE A 33 -26.72 18.04 -4.42
C PHE A 33 -27.40 18.35 -3.08
N SER A 34 -28.15 17.39 -2.60
CA SER A 34 -28.62 17.38 -1.22
C SER A 34 -27.39 17.42 -0.31
N ASP A 35 -27.25 18.50 0.46
CA ASP A 35 -26.18 18.70 1.47
C ASP A 35 -26.26 17.72 2.65
N ASN A 36 -26.96 16.60 2.52
CA ASN A 36 -27.07 15.57 3.55
C ASN A 36 -26.94 14.14 2.96
N PRO A 37 -25.72 13.63 2.71
CA PRO A 37 -25.51 12.25 2.25
C PRO A 37 -25.69 11.21 3.37
N LYS A 38 -26.31 11.57 4.53
CA LYS A 38 -26.38 10.70 5.71
C LYS A 38 -27.56 9.73 5.76
N SER A 39 -28.47 9.71 4.76
CA SER A 39 -29.70 8.93 4.91
C SER A 39 -29.66 7.49 4.42
N ASP A 40 -28.71 7.08 3.58
CA ASP A 40 -28.75 5.74 2.96
C ASP A 40 -27.44 4.92 3.07
N PHE A 41 -26.39 5.47 3.68
CA PHE A 41 -25.14 4.74 3.86
C PHE A 41 -25.17 3.90 5.15
N VAL A 42 -25.03 2.58 5.01
CA VAL A 42 -24.89 1.66 6.14
C VAL A 42 -23.41 1.51 6.48
N PRO A 43 -22.98 1.86 7.71
CA PRO A 43 -21.57 1.76 8.07
C PRO A 43 -21.06 0.32 8.05
N VAL A 44 -19.80 0.12 7.64
CA VAL A 44 -19.13 -1.15 7.85
C VAL A 44 -18.83 -1.30 9.33
N ILE A 45 -19.31 -2.38 9.94
CA ILE A 45 -19.12 -2.69 11.35
C ILE A 45 -17.94 -3.64 11.50
N ILE A 46 -16.98 -3.25 12.32
CA ILE A 46 -15.78 -4.05 12.61
C ILE A 46 -15.70 -4.25 14.12
N ASP A 47 -15.89 -5.48 14.56
CA ASP A 47 -15.71 -5.91 15.93
C ASP A 47 -14.37 -6.62 16.08
N VAL A 48 -13.60 -6.30 17.12
CA VAL A 48 -12.32 -6.94 17.43
C VAL A 48 -12.34 -7.50 18.83
N LEU A 49 -12.09 -8.79 18.97
CA LEU A 49 -11.93 -9.47 20.25
C LEU A 49 -10.44 -9.61 20.57
N THR A 50 -9.98 -9.01 21.66
CA THR A 50 -8.56 -8.99 22.06
C THR A 50 -8.40 -9.01 23.58
N LEU A 51 -7.21 -9.38 24.07
CA LEU A 51 -6.80 -9.21 25.46
C LEU A 51 -6.20 -7.83 25.75
N PHE A 52 -5.90 -7.04 24.71
CA PHE A 52 -5.16 -5.76 24.78
C PHE A 52 -5.80 -4.65 23.92
N PRO A 53 -6.98 -4.13 24.32
CA PRO A 53 -7.71 -3.10 23.57
C PRO A 53 -6.89 -1.84 23.27
N GLU A 54 -5.97 -1.47 24.15
CA GLU A 54 -5.12 -0.28 24.05
C GLU A 54 -4.19 -0.29 22.83
N ILE A 55 -3.86 -1.47 22.29
CA ILE A 55 -3.00 -1.62 21.09
C ILE A 55 -3.67 -1.00 19.86
N PHE A 56 -5.00 -0.91 19.82
CA PHE A 56 -5.76 -0.37 18.69
C PHE A 56 -5.85 1.17 18.65
N THR A 57 -5.23 1.87 19.60
CA THR A 57 -5.19 3.34 19.66
C THR A 57 -4.76 4.01 18.34
N PRO A 58 -3.78 3.49 17.56
CA PRO A 58 -3.40 4.08 16.27
C PRO A 58 -4.55 4.21 15.25
N LEU A 59 -5.55 3.33 15.29
CA LEU A 59 -6.74 3.41 14.44
C LEU A 59 -7.70 4.56 14.83
N SER A 60 -7.38 5.33 15.87
CA SER A 60 -8.09 6.55 16.27
C SER A 60 -7.48 7.82 15.70
N SER A 61 -6.62 7.74 14.69
CA SER A 61 -5.93 8.87 14.05
C SER A 61 -6.07 8.84 12.52
N GLY A 62 -5.67 9.93 11.86
CA GLY A 62 -5.55 10.03 10.41
C GLY A 62 -6.87 9.80 9.64
N ILE A 63 -6.78 9.06 8.56
CA ILE A 63 -7.91 8.74 7.67
C ILE A 63 -8.93 7.87 8.39
N MET A 64 -8.47 6.91 9.20
CA MET A 64 -9.34 6.02 9.95
C MET A 64 -10.21 6.77 10.97
N LYS A 65 -9.63 7.74 11.68
CA LYS A 65 -10.41 8.63 12.56
C LYS A 65 -11.50 9.35 11.79
N ARG A 66 -11.17 9.95 10.64
CA ARG A 66 -12.14 10.68 9.80
C ARG A 66 -13.25 9.75 9.29
N ALA A 67 -12.93 8.53 8.89
CA ALA A 67 -13.91 7.55 8.44
C ALA A 67 -14.90 7.18 9.55
N ARG A 68 -14.42 7.03 10.78
CA ARG A 68 -15.25 6.78 11.97
C ARG A 68 -16.09 7.98 12.36
N ASP A 69 -15.49 9.18 12.39
CA ASP A 69 -16.21 10.43 12.71
C ASP A 69 -17.34 10.72 11.70
N ASN A 70 -17.15 10.33 10.43
CA ASN A 70 -18.16 10.44 9.37
C ASN A 70 -19.19 9.29 9.38
N GLY A 71 -19.06 8.31 10.26
CA GLY A 71 -19.98 7.17 10.35
C GLY A 71 -19.86 6.18 9.19
N LEU A 72 -18.71 6.15 8.48
CA LEU A 72 -18.45 5.19 7.38
C LEU A 72 -18.01 3.84 7.93
N ILE A 73 -17.29 3.83 9.04
CA ILE A 73 -16.80 2.65 9.74
C ILE A 73 -17.14 2.76 11.21
N GLU A 74 -17.75 1.73 11.75
CA GLU A 74 -17.96 1.55 13.18
C GLU A 74 -16.97 0.50 13.69
N LEU A 75 -15.93 0.93 14.41
CA LEU A 75 -14.93 0.05 14.99
C LEU A 75 -15.13 -0.10 16.49
N LYS A 76 -15.38 -1.32 16.94
CA LYS A 76 -15.59 -1.69 18.35
C LYS A 76 -14.50 -2.66 18.80
N ILE A 77 -13.85 -2.35 19.90
CA ILE A 77 -12.81 -3.22 20.48
C ILE A 77 -13.35 -3.79 21.78
N HIS A 78 -13.39 -5.10 21.85
CA HIS A 78 -13.94 -5.85 23.00
C HIS A 78 -12.80 -6.53 23.75
N ASN A 79 -12.74 -6.33 25.06
CA ASN A 79 -11.79 -7.04 25.89
C ASN A 79 -12.32 -8.46 26.21
N ILE A 80 -11.63 -9.49 25.77
CA ILE A 80 -12.01 -10.90 26.04
C ILE A 80 -12.09 -11.18 27.54
N ARG A 81 -11.33 -10.45 28.39
CA ARG A 81 -11.35 -10.62 29.84
C ARG A 81 -12.70 -10.28 30.46
N ASP A 82 -13.50 -9.45 29.81
CA ASP A 82 -14.83 -9.05 30.32
C ASP A 82 -15.86 -10.19 30.22
N TYR A 83 -15.53 -11.25 29.46
CA TYR A 83 -16.40 -12.41 29.24
C TYR A 83 -15.94 -13.68 29.98
N THR A 84 -14.85 -13.61 30.75
CA THR A 84 -14.41 -14.76 31.55
C THR A 84 -15.26 -14.93 32.81
N THR A 85 -15.49 -16.16 33.20
CA THR A 85 -16.12 -16.52 34.48
C THR A 85 -15.14 -16.63 35.63
N ASP A 86 -13.81 -16.52 35.33
CA ASP A 86 -12.79 -16.55 36.36
C ASP A 86 -12.73 -15.24 37.15
N LYS A 87 -12.62 -15.33 38.49
CA LYS A 87 -12.61 -14.18 39.39
C LYS A 87 -11.43 -13.25 39.22
N HIS A 88 -10.35 -13.74 38.64
CA HIS A 88 -9.11 -12.95 38.41
C HIS A 88 -8.95 -12.52 36.94
N GLY A 89 -9.98 -12.71 36.11
CA GLY A 89 -9.93 -12.36 34.69
C GLY A 89 -8.99 -13.25 33.87
N LYS A 90 -8.73 -14.50 34.33
CA LYS A 90 -7.86 -15.44 33.63
C LYS A 90 -8.55 -15.95 32.37
N CYS A 91 -7.85 -15.88 31.22
CA CYS A 91 -8.34 -16.32 29.91
C CYS A 91 -7.44 -17.38 29.26
N ASP A 92 -6.49 -17.93 30.01
CA ASP A 92 -5.48 -18.86 29.52
C ASP A 92 -5.30 -20.03 30.50
N ASP A 93 -4.84 -21.19 30.01
CA ASP A 93 -4.48 -22.34 30.83
C ASP A 93 -3.40 -23.18 30.12
N TYR A 94 -2.84 -24.17 30.86
CA TYR A 94 -1.86 -25.10 30.31
C TYR A 94 -2.44 -25.96 29.19
N ALA A 95 -1.63 -26.17 28.14
CA ALA A 95 -2.03 -27.03 27.04
C ALA A 95 -2.17 -28.50 27.48
N PHE A 96 -3.19 -29.18 27.03
CA PHE A 96 -3.26 -30.64 27.12
C PHE A 96 -2.10 -31.25 26.33
N GLY A 97 -1.48 -32.27 26.89
CA GLY A 97 -0.30 -32.91 26.30
C GLY A 97 1.03 -32.26 26.70
N GLY A 98 0.98 -31.18 27.50
CA GLY A 98 2.18 -30.46 27.94
C GLY A 98 2.72 -29.54 26.89
N GLY A 99 3.91 -28.95 27.13
CA GLY A 99 4.55 -27.95 26.27
C GLY A 99 4.87 -26.69 27.04
N ALA A 100 5.58 -25.79 26.42
CA ALA A 100 5.88 -24.47 26.97
C ALA A 100 4.67 -23.51 26.76
N GLY A 101 4.51 -22.54 27.67
CA GLY A 101 3.51 -21.49 27.56
C GLY A 101 2.09 -21.91 27.94
N MET A 102 1.16 -21.05 27.54
CA MET A 102 -0.27 -21.16 27.90
C MET A 102 -1.10 -21.04 26.60
N VAL A 103 -2.34 -21.52 26.65
CA VAL A 103 -3.31 -21.46 25.53
C VAL A 103 -4.53 -20.71 25.99
N MET A 104 -5.06 -19.83 25.15
CA MET A 104 -6.31 -19.12 25.43
C MET A 104 -7.47 -20.09 25.54
N THR A 105 -8.19 -20.02 26.67
CA THR A 105 -9.31 -20.93 26.96
C THR A 105 -10.53 -20.61 26.06
N PRO A 106 -11.34 -21.62 25.70
CA PRO A 106 -12.43 -21.43 24.74
C PRO A 106 -13.61 -20.63 25.34
N GLN A 107 -13.88 -20.72 26.66
CA GLN A 107 -15.06 -20.14 27.27
C GLN A 107 -15.16 -18.62 27.06
N PRO A 108 -14.17 -17.77 27.45
CA PRO A 108 -14.32 -16.33 27.31
C PRO A 108 -14.37 -15.88 25.84
N ILE A 109 -13.72 -16.58 24.95
CA ILE A 109 -13.73 -16.31 23.50
C ILE A 109 -15.12 -16.58 22.92
N VAL A 110 -15.69 -17.75 23.21
CA VAL A 110 -17.01 -18.16 22.70
C VAL A 110 -18.11 -17.26 23.25
N ASP A 111 -18.02 -16.90 24.53
CA ASP A 111 -19.00 -16.00 25.15
C ASP A 111 -18.90 -14.58 24.61
N ALA A 112 -17.69 -14.10 24.33
CA ALA A 112 -17.48 -12.83 23.62
C ALA A 112 -18.11 -12.85 22.22
N ILE A 113 -17.83 -13.89 21.41
CA ILE A 113 -18.42 -14.06 20.07
C ILE A 113 -19.95 -14.07 20.15
N ARG A 114 -20.53 -14.85 21.05
CA ARG A 114 -21.98 -14.94 21.21
C ARG A 114 -22.62 -13.62 21.66
N SER A 115 -21.91 -12.87 22.50
CA SER A 115 -22.41 -11.56 22.96
C SER A 115 -22.38 -10.51 21.86
N VAL A 116 -21.34 -10.50 21.03
CA VAL A 116 -21.11 -9.47 19.99
C VAL A 116 -21.85 -9.81 18.70
N ASP A 117 -21.92 -11.08 18.34
CA ASP A 117 -22.46 -11.58 17.07
C ASP A 117 -23.29 -12.85 17.28
N SER A 118 -24.40 -12.71 18.04
CA SER A 118 -25.28 -13.83 18.41
C SER A 118 -25.93 -14.54 17.23
N ASN A 119 -26.20 -13.83 16.15
CA ASN A 119 -26.92 -14.32 14.97
C ASN A 119 -25.98 -14.78 13.83
N HIS A 120 -24.66 -14.72 14.04
CA HIS A 120 -23.65 -15.03 13.00
C HIS A 120 -23.86 -14.18 11.73
N GLU A 121 -23.97 -12.86 11.90
CA GLU A 121 -24.11 -11.89 10.81
C GLU A 121 -22.75 -11.38 10.32
N SER A 122 -21.70 -11.57 11.12
CA SER A 122 -20.34 -11.14 10.80
C SER A 122 -19.55 -12.28 10.11
N LYS A 123 -18.66 -11.91 9.18
CA LYS A 123 -17.58 -12.81 8.77
C LYS A 123 -16.54 -12.84 9.90
N ARG A 124 -16.40 -13.99 10.54
CA ARG A 124 -15.55 -14.21 11.72
C ARG A 124 -14.17 -14.68 11.30
N ILE A 125 -13.14 -13.92 11.62
CA ILE A 125 -11.78 -14.11 11.15
C ILE A 125 -10.84 -14.27 12.34
N PHE A 126 -10.05 -15.34 12.35
CA PHE A 126 -8.94 -15.51 13.27
C PHE A 126 -7.61 -15.18 12.59
N LEU A 127 -6.78 -14.36 13.23
CA LEU A 127 -5.46 -13.99 12.74
C LEU A 127 -4.43 -15.02 13.21
N SER A 128 -3.93 -15.83 12.28
CA SER A 128 -3.07 -16.98 12.58
C SER A 128 -2.03 -17.20 11.49
N PRO A 129 -0.78 -17.60 11.81
CA PRO A 129 0.21 -17.97 10.79
C PRO A 129 -0.21 -19.15 9.90
N ARG A 130 -1.20 -19.96 10.34
CA ARG A 130 -1.73 -21.11 9.60
C ARG A 130 -2.78 -20.73 8.56
N GLY A 131 -3.27 -19.48 8.61
CA GLY A 131 -4.35 -19.00 7.77
C GLY A 131 -3.98 -18.81 6.31
N ARG A 132 -5.00 -18.52 5.49
CA ARG A 132 -4.84 -18.12 4.08
C ARG A 132 -4.01 -16.82 4.00
N GLN A 133 -3.00 -16.81 3.13
CA GLN A 133 -2.08 -15.69 3.02
C GLN A 133 -2.79 -14.42 2.51
N PHE A 134 -2.80 -13.36 3.32
CA PHE A 134 -3.42 -12.08 3.03
C PHE A 134 -2.77 -11.39 1.83
N ASN A 135 -3.60 -10.92 0.92
CA ASN A 135 -3.20 -10.19 -0.28
C ASN A 135 -4.36 -9.31 -0.77
N GLN A 136 -4.12 -8.53 -1.83
CA GLN A 136 -5.09 -7.56 -2.33
C GLN A 136 -6.44 -8.18 -2.76
N SER A 137 -6.45 -9.43 -3.23
CA SER A 137 -7.72 -10.09 -3.59
C SER A 137 -8.56 -10.42 -2.37
N ILE A 138 -7.93 -10.78 -1.24
CA ILE A 138 -8.63 -10.99 0.04
C ILE A 138 -9.14 -9.65 0.60
N VAL A 139 -8.38 -8.56 0.45
CA VAL A 139 -8.87 -7.22 0.84
C VAL A 139 -10.18 -6.89 0.13
N THR A 140 -10.22 -7.05 -1.19
CA THR A 140 -11.44 -6.77 -1.98
C THR A 140 -12.58 -7.73 -1.67
N GLU A 141 -12.29 -8.98 -1.34
CA GLU A 141 -13.27 -9.97 -0.87
C GLU A 141 -13.87 -9.55 0.49
N LEU A 142 -13.03 -9.24 1.47
CA LEU A 142 -13.47 -8.83 2.81
C LEU A 142 -14.22 -7.49 2.80
N ALA A 143 -13.88 -6.59 1.91
CA ALA A 143 -14.58 -5.30 1.75
C ALA A 143 -16.03 -5.44 1.27
N GLN A 144 -16.48 -6.63 0.83
CA GLN A 144 -17.87 -6.90 0.48
C GLN A 144 -18.76 -7.20 1.70
N TYR A 145 -18.16 -7.49 2.85
CA TYR A 145 -18.89 -7.78 4.06
C TYR A 145 -19.25 -6.51 4.81
N GLN A 146 -20.52 -6.39 5.20
CA GLN A 146 -21.01 -5.28 6.00
C GLN A 146 -20.56 -5.38 7.46
N ARG A 147 -20.32 -6.61 7.95
CA ARG A 147 -19.88 -6.88 9.32
C ARG A 147 -18.72 -7.86 9.33
N LEU A 148 -17.68 -7.50 10.07
CA LEU A 148 -16.48 -8.30 10.26
C LEU A 148 -16.20 -8.44 11.77
N LEU A 149 -15.82 -9.63 12.20
CA LEU A 149 -15.37 -9.89 13.55
C LEU A 149 -13.97 -10.52 13.50
N PHE A 150 -13.00 -9.86 14.12
CA PHE A 150 -11.63 -10.31 14.22
C PHE A 150 -11.34 -10.87 15.61
N LEU A 151 -10.84 -12.10 15.68
CA LEU A 151 -10.28 -12.70 16.89
C LEU A 151 -8.76 -12.54 16.86
N CYS A 152 -8.20 -11.89 17.88
CA CYS A 152 -6.77 -11.75 18.10
C CYS A 152 -6.31 -12.83 19.10
N GLY A 153 -5.52 -13.78 18.63
CA GLY A 153 -4.87 -14.77 19.49
C GLY A 153 -3.67 -14.19 20.22
N HIS A 154 -3.31 -14.82 21.34
CA HIS A 154 -2.13 -14.50 22.13
C HIS A 154 -1.53 -15.79 22.73
N TYR A 155 -0.41 -15.69 23.44
CA TYR A 155 0.31 -16.82 24.04
C TYR A 155 0.76 -17.85 22.97
N GLU A 156 0.58 -19.17 23.25
CA GLU A 156 0.88 -20.26 22.29
C GLU A 156 -0.26 -20.48 21.28
N GLY A 157 -1.39 -19.78 21.45
CA GLY A 157 -2.54 -19.86 20.56
C GLY A 157 -3.88 -19.89 21.28
N VAL A 158 -4.91 -20.25 20.54
CA VAL A 158 -6.30 -20.34 20.95
C VAL A 158 -6.73 -21.80 20.96
N ASP A 159 -7.55 -22.19 21.94
CA ASP A 159 -8.15 -23.55 21.97
C ASP A 159 -8.85 -23.85 20.65
N GLN A 160 -8.48 -24.95 20.01
CA GLN A 160 -8.95 -25.33 18.68
C GLN A 160 -10.47 -25.45 18.59
N ARG A 161 -11.16 -25.81 19.67
CA ARG A 161 -12.62 -25.91 19.71
C ARG A 161 -13.33 -24.56 19.54
N ALA A 162 -12.71 -23.48 19.97
CA ALA A 162 -13.24 -22.13 19.71
C ALA A 162 -13.07 -21.74 18.22
N ILE A 163 -11.96 -22.17 17.61
CA ILE A 163 -11.72 -21.91 16.18
C ILE A 163 -12.66 -22.74 15.33
N ASP A 164 -12.67 -24.08 15.51
CA ASP A 164 -13.47 -25.00 14.69
C ASP A 164 -14.98 -24.75 14.78
N GLY A 165 -15.45 -24.30 15.94
CA GLY A 165 -16.88 -24.13 16.18
C GLY A 165 -17.43 -22.71 15.91
N PHE A 166 -16.56 -21.68 15.87
CA PHE A 166 -17.04 -20.29 15.90
C PHE A 166 -16.33 -19.34 14.94
N ILE A 167 -15.29 -19.76 14.25
CA ILE A 167 -14.53 -18.95 13.27
C ILE A 167 -14.81 -19.46 11.86
N ASP A 168 -14.98 -18.56 10.92
CA ASP A 168 -15.24 -18.91 9.51
C ASP A 168 -13.95 -19.06 8.71
N GLU A 169 -12.91 -18.32 9.09
CA GLU A 169 -11.68 -18.29 8.31
C GLU A 169 -10.47 -17.91 9.17
N GLU A 170 -9.32 -18.53 8.89
CA GLU A 170 -8.03 -18.10 9.39
C GLU A 170 -7.27 -17.32 8.32
N ILE A 171 -6.67 -16.16 8.70
CA ILE A 171 -5.89 -15.32 7.79
C ILE A 171 -4.50 -15.08 8.37
N SER A 172 -3.47 -15.26 7.53
CA SER A 172 -2.07 -14.96 7.82
C SER A 172 -1.61 -13.73 7.05
N ILE A 173 -0.91 -12.80 7.71
CA ILE A 173 -0.32 -11.63 7.04
C ILE A 173 1.10 -11.89 6.49
N GLY A 174 1.65 -13.10 6.66
CA GLY A 174 2.95 -13.49 6.14
C GLY A 174 3.59 -14.64 6.91
N ASP A 175 4.68 -15.17 6.36
CA ASP A 175 5.40 -16.33 6.88
C ASP A 175 6.36 -15.94 8.01
N TYR A 176 5.83 -15.38 9.08
CA TYR A 176 6.55 -15.04 10.31
C TYR A 176 5.61 -15.09 11.51
N VAL A 177 6.17 -15.27 12.70
CA VAL A 177 5.42 -15.36 13.95
C VAL A 177 5.49 -14.02 14.69
N LEU A 178 4.34 -13.55 15.17
CA LEU A 178 4.19 -12.39 16.03
C LEU A 178 3.74 -12.81 17.44
N MET A 179 3.84 -11.90 18.40
CA MET A 179 3.42 -12.15 19.78
C MET A 179 1.90 -12.26 19.94
N GLY A 180 1.12 -11.65 19.03
CA GLY A 180 -0.34 -11.64 19.09
C GLY A 180 -0.98 -11.29 17.77
N GLY A 181 -2.31 -11.40 17.71
CA GLY A 181 -3.13 -11.12 16.53
C GLY A 181 -3.49 -9.64 16.33
N GLU A 182 -3.14 -8.76 17.27
CA GLU A 182 -3.54 -7.35 17.26
C GLU A 182 -2.96 -6.57 16.07
N LEU A 183 -1.63 -6.69 15.86
CA LEU A 183 -0.97 -6.07 14.70
C LEU A 183 -1.48 -6.62 13.37
N PRO A 184 -1.60 -7.93 13.17
CA PRO A 184 -2.28 -8.49 12.00
C PRO A 184 -3.68 -7.93 11.77
N ALA A 185 -4.51 -7.84 12.81
CA ALA A 185 -5.85 -7.27 12.71
C ALA A 185 -5.82 -5.81 12.23
N MET A 186 -4.93 -4.98 12.79
CA MET A 186 -4.77 -3.59 12.35
C MET A 186 -4.34 -3.50 10.89
N VAL A 187 -3.42 -4.34 10.41
CA VAL A 187 -3.01 -4.38 8.99
C VAL A 187 -4.20 -4.71 8.08
N VAL A 188 -4.99 -5.72 8.43
CA VAL A 188 -6.17 -6.12 7.65
C VAL A 188 -7.22 -5.02 7.66
N ILE A 189 -7.53 -4.43 8.83
CA ILE A 189 -8.50 -3.33 8.98
C ILE A 189 -8.08 -2.11 8.17
N GLU A 190 -6.81 -1.70 8.24
CA GLU A 190 -6.28 -0.55 7.48
C GLU A 190 -6.42 -0.79 5.97
N ALA A 191 -6.02 -1.97 5.49
CA ALA A 191 -6.09 -2.33 4.08
C ALA A 191 -7.52 -2.34 3.54
N LEU A 192 -8.47 -2.96 4.25
CA LEU A 192 -9.87 -3.05 3.82
C LEU A 192 -10.60 -1.70 3.89
N SER A 193 -10.25 -0.85 4.88
CA SER A 193 -10.88 0.47 5.06
C SER A 193 -10.73 1.38 3.85
N ARG A 194 -9.68 1.19 3.05
CA ARG A 194 -9.44 1.94 1.80
C ARG A 194 -10.49 1.65 0.71
N TYR A 195 -11.19 0.52 0.82
CA TYR A 195 -12.24 0.07 -0.10
C TYR A 195 -13.65 0.41 0.38
N VAL A 196 -13.78 0.97 1.57
CA VAL A 196 -15.07 1.47 2.06
C VAL A 196 -15.39 2.79 1.33
N PRO A 197 -16.54 2.88 0.64
CA PRO A 197 -16.90 4.11 -0.09
C PRO A 197 -16.87 5.34 0.80
N GLY A 198 -16.28 6.43 0.29
CA GLY A 198 -16.15 7.70 1.01
C GLY A 198 -15.00 7.81 2.00
N VAL A 199 -14.24 6.77 2.27
CA VAL A 199 -13.02 6.82 3.12
C VAL A 199 -11.88 7.53 2.41
N LEU A 200 -11.63 7.20 1.15
CA LEU A 200 -10.69 7.93 0.29
C LEU A 200 -11.41 9.03 -0.50
N HIS A 201 -10.70 10.11 -0.79
CA HIS A 201 -11.24 11.27 -1.52
C HIS A 201 -11.61 10.98 -2.97
N SER A 202 -10.93 10.02 -3.60
CA SER A 202 -11.14 9.63 -4.99
C SER A 202 -11.05 8.12 -5.12
N GLU A 203 -12.05 7.53 -5.75
CA GLU A 203 -12.03 6.12 -6.14
C GLU A 203 -10.93 5.82 -7.17
N ASP A 204 -10.48 6.84 -7.92
CA ASP A 204 -9.37 6.69 -8.86
C ASP A 204 -8.05 6.43 -8.17
N SER A 205 -7.92 6.81 -6.88
CA SER A 205 -6.70 6.56 -6.09
C SER A 205 -6.35 5.08 -5.98
N THR A 206 -7.36 4.19 -6.01
CA THR A 206 -7.15 2.74 -5.90
C THR A 206 -6.94 2.05 -7.25
N ARG A 207 -7.21 2.72 -8.39
CA ARG A 207 -7.19 2.09 -9.72
C ARG A 207 -5.80 1.82 -10.27
N GLU A 208 -4.82 2.65 -9.93
CA GLU A 208 -3.45 2.54 -10.46
C GLU A 208 -2.43 2.06 -9.41
N GLU A 209 -2.87 1.71 -8.22
CA GLU A 209 -2.02 1.24 -7.12
C GLU A 209 -1.37 -0.12 -7.42
N SER A 210 -0.35 -0.43 -6.63
CA SER A 210 0.31 -1.74 -6.69
C SER A 210 -0.69 -2.87 -6.48
N PHE A 211 -0.49 -3.96 -7.23
CA PHE A 211 -1.32 -5.18 -7.29
C PHE A 211 -2.60 -5.07 -8.12
N VAL A 212 -3.03 -3.88 -8.51
CA VAL A 212 -4.14 -3.73 -9.47
C VAL A 212 -3.67 -4.17 -10.85
N GLY A 213 -4.39 -5.13 -11.46
CA GLY A 213 -3.98 -5.75 -12.73
C GLY A 213 -2.68 -6.55 -12.63
N SER A 214 -2.30 -7.00 -11.42
CA SER A 214 -1.07 -7.74 -11.14
C SER A 214 0.22 -7.00 -11.53
N LEU A 215 0.21 -5.67 -11.41
CA LEU A 215 1.40 -4.83 -11.62
C LEU A 215 1.72 -4.03 -10.35
N LEU A 216 2.99 -3.70 -10.17
CA LEU A 216 3.40 -2.69 -9.20
C LEU A 216 3.14 -1.29 -9.76
N GLU A 217 3.01 -0.31 -8.88
CA GLU A 217 2.84 1.09 -9.22
C GLU A 217 4.12 1.67 -9.85
N TYR A 218 3.95 2.70 -10.71
CA TYR A 218 5.04 3.47 -11.29
C TYR A 218 5.67 4.42 -10.25
N PRO A 219 6.91 4.92 -10.47
CA PRO A 219 7.56 5.86 -9.56
C PRO A 219 6.85 7.22 -9.58
N GLN A 220 6.57 7.75 -8.39
CA GLN A 220 5.95 9.06 -8.22
C GLN A 220 7.01 10.16 -8.12
N PHE A 221 6.71 11.33 -8.71
CA PHE A 221 7.56 12.51 -8.68
C PHE A 221 6.75 13.74 -8.25
N THR A 222 7.38 14.64 -7.50
CA THR A 222 6.80 15.89 -7.05
C THR A 222 7.79 17.06 -7.22
N ARG A 223 7.41 18.26 -6.83
CA ARG A 223 8.25 19.46 -6.86
C ARG A 223 9.39 19.38 -5.86
N PRO A 224 10.58 19.94 -6.18
CA PRO A 224 10.95 20.68 -7.39
C PRO A 224 11.22 19.78 -8.62
N ALA A 225 11.20 20.34 -9.84
CA ALA A 225 11.45 19.57 -11.07
C ALA A 225 12.88 19.01 -11.17
N VAL A 226 13.84 19.59 -10.46
CA VAL A 226 15.21 19.10 -10.31
C VAL A 226 15.55 19.10 -8.83
N PHE A 227 15.97 17.97 -8.30
CA PHE A 227 16.43 17.83 -6.92
C PHE A 227 17.82 17.16 -6.89
N GLU A 228 18.81 17.85 -6.32
CA GLU A 228 20.21 17.40 -6.26
C GLU A 228 20.79 16.98 -7.62
N GLY A 229 20.43 17.71 -8.68
CA GLY A 229 20.86 17.43 -10.05
C GLY A 229 20.09 16.31 -10.75
N ILE A 230 19.13 15.66 -10.08
CA ILE A 230 18.29 14.59 -10.64
C ILE A 230 16.97 15.20 -11.13
N PRO A 231 16.70 15.20 -12.45
CA PRO A 231 15.47 15.77 -13.00
C PRO A 231 14.30 14.79 -12.93
N VAL A 232 13.09 15.35 -12.89
CA VAL A 232 11.85 14.60 -13.17
C VAL A 232 11.84 14.23 -14.66
N PRO A 233 11.37 13.02 -15.04
CA PRO A 233 11.23 12.65 -16.45
C PRO A 233 10.45 13.68 -17.27
N GLU A 234 11.00 14.13 -18.41
CA GLU A 234 10.42 15.20 -19.25
C GLU A 234 8.99 14.89 -19.69
N VAL A 235 8.66 13.61 -19.91
CA VAL A 235 7.31 13.19 -20.30
C VAL A 235 6.25 13.61 -19.26
N LEU A 236 6.61 13.65 -17.98
CA LEU A 236 5.70 14.06 -16.89
C LEU A 236 5.51 15.60 -16.84
N LEU A 237 6.41 16.36 -17.44
CA LEU A 237 6.35 17.82 -17.53
C LEU A 237 5.68 18.29 -18.82
N SER A 238 5.45 17.40 -19.79
CA SER A 238 4.99 17.72 -21.14
C SER A 238 3.53 18.13 -21.26
N GLY A 239 2.69 17.83 -20.27
CA GLY A 239 1.24 18.05 -20.33
C GLY A 239 0.48 17.07 -21.25
N HIS A 240 1.15 16.17 -21.94
CA HIS A 240 0.54 15.20 -22.86
C HIS A 240 0.05 13.95 -22.11
N HIS A 241 -1.20 13.94 -21.64
CA HIS A 241 -1.77 12.83 -20.83
C HIS A 241 -1.56 11.45 -21.46
N GLY A 242 -1.80 11.28 -22.77
CA GLY A 242 -1.61 9.97 -23.42
C GLY A 242 -0.14 9.48 -23.45
N ASN A 243 0.85 10.38 -23.44
CA ASN A 243 2.25 10.00 -23.32
C ASN A 243 2.61 9.66 -21.86
N VAL A 244 2.04 10.40 -20.90
CA VAL A 244 2.18 10.14 -19.47
C VAL A 244 1.62 8.76 -19.13
N GLU A 245 0.44 8.39 -19.60
CA GLU A 245 -0.16 7.07 -19.38
C GLU A 245 0.70 5.94 -19.96
N LYS A 246 1.22 6.09 -21.17
CA LYS A 246 2.14 5.11 -21.77
C LYS A 246 3.42 4.95 -20.97
N TRP A 247 3.98 6.06 -20.49
CA TRP A 247 5.18 6.06 -19.65
C TRP A 247 4.88 5.36 -18.31
N ARG A 248 3.77 5.69 -17.64
CA ARG A 248 3.34 5.04 -16.39
C ARG A 248 3.23 3.52 -16.58
N LEU A 249 2.53 3.08 -17.62
CA LEU A 249 2.40 1.65 -17.91
C LEU A 249 3.75 0.98 -18.17
N SER A 250 4.65 1.61 -18.92
CA SER A 250 5.99 1.05 -19.19
C SER A 250 6.82 0.94 -17.92
N GLU A 251 6.77 1.92 -17.02
CA GLU A 251 7.47 1.85 -15.73
C GLU A 251 6.86 0.81 -14.78
N ARG A 252 5.52 0.67 -14.75
CA ARG A 252 4.85 -0.40 -14.00
C ARG A 252 5.34 -1.78 -14.45
N ILE A 253 5.36 -2.04 -15.75
CA ILE A 253 5.84 -3.32 -16.31
C ILE A 253 7.31 -3.54 -15.97
N LYS A 254 8.17 -2.53 -16.13
CA LYS A 254 9.60 -2.59 -15.85
C LYS A 254 9.86 -2.92 -14.37
N ILE A 255 9.28 -2.16 -13.45
CA ILE A 255 9.45 -2.37 -12.00
C ILE A 255 8.89 -3.74 -11.57
N THR A 256 7.74 -4.14 -12.11
CA THR A 256 7.15 -5.46 -11.81
C THR A 256 8.06 -6.58 -12.30
N LYS A 257 8.63 -6.46 -13.50
CA LYS A 257 9.58 -7.44 -14.04
C LYS A 257 10.83 -7.58 -13.18
N GLU A 258 11.34 -6.46 -12.66
CA GLU A 258 12.55 -6.42 -11.84
C GLU A 258 12.33 -6.96 -10.42
N ARG A 259 11.21 -6.57 -9.79
CA ARG A 259 10.98 -6.80 -8.35
C ARG A 259 10.03 -7.94 -8.04
N ARG A 260 9.01 -8.14 -8.88
CA ARG A 260 7.94 -9.12 -8.68
C ARG A 260 7.57 -9.83 -9.99
N PRO A 261 8.50 -10.59 -10.59
CA PRO A 261 8.27 -11.32 -11.85
C PRO A 261 7.15 -12.37 -11.75
N ASP A 262 6.82 -12.81 -10.53
CA ASP A 262 5.69 -13.69 -10.26
C ASP A 262 4.33 -13.02 -10.57
N LEU A 263 4.19 -11.73 -10.29
CA LEU A 263 2.98 -10.96 -10.61
C LEU A 263 2.84 -10.75 -12.12
N LEU A 264 3.94 -10.51 -12.81
CA LEU A 264 3.92 -10.26 -14.26
C LEU A 264 3.35 -11.46 -15.04
N LYS A 265 3.55 -12.68 -14.55
CA LYS A 265 2.98 -13.91 -15.16
C LYS A 265 1.44 -13.95 -15.08
N LYS A 266 0.86 -13.21 -14.15
CA LYS A 266 -0.60 -13.11 -13.92
C LYS A 266 -1.21 -11.87 -14.53
N ALA A 267 -0.39 -10.93 -15.01
CA ALA A 267 -0.85 -9.65 -15.55
C ALA A 267 -1.45 -9.83 -16.95
N ASN A 268 -2.67 -9.30 -17.15
CA ASN A 268 -3.27 -9.16 -18.47
C ASN A 268 -2.66 -7.94 -19.17
N LEU A 269 -1.49 -8.12 -19.79
CA LEU A 269 -0.86 -7.04 -20.54
C LEU A 269 -1.55 -6.88 -21.91
N PRO A 270 -1.72 -5.64 -22.42
CA PRO A 270 -2.14 -5.43 -23.79
C PRO A 270 -1.14 -6.10 -24.74
N GLU A 271 -1.61 -6.91 -25.66
CA GLU A 271 -0.77 -7.49 -26.70
C GLU A 271 -0.06 -6.35 -27.45
N GLU A 272 1.26 -6.33 -27.44
CA GLU A 272 2.03 -5.47 -28.34
C GLU A 272 1.69 -5.87 -29.77
N LYS A 273 0.86 -5.08 -30.44
CA LYS A 273 0.63 -5.25 -31.89
C LYS A 273 2.01 -5.16 -32.55
N PRO A 274 2.44 -6.19 -33.27
CA PRO A 274 3.75 -6.19 -33.91
C PRO A 274 3.85 -4.92 -34.77
N LYS A 275 4.87 -4.10 -34.51
CA LYS A 275 5.16 -2.92 -35.34
C LYS A 275 5.32 -3.45 -36.76
N LYS A 276 4.34 -3.18 -37.65
CA LYS A 276 4.48 -3.48 -39.07
C LYS A 276 5.77 -2.82 -39.53
N LYS A 277 6.77 -3.63 -39.90
CA LYS A 277 7.97 -3.14 -40.55
C LYS A 277 7.48 -2.36 -41.76
N ARG A 278 7.72 -1.05 -41.77
CA ARG A 278 7.53 -0.25 -42.99
C ARG A 278 8.52 -0.82 -44.00
N GLU A 279 8.00 -1.64 -44.91
CA GLU A 279 8.75 -1.99 -46.11
C GLU A 279 9.10 -0.68 -46.81
N LYS A 280 10.41 -0.42 -46.88
CA LYS A 280 10.93 0.65 -47.73
C LYS A 280 10.55 0.28 -49.17
N ARG A 281 9.53 0.96 -49.72
CA ARG A 281 9.27 0.94 -51.15
C ARG A 281 10.55 1.44 -51.83
N HIS A 282 11.26 0.56 -52.51
CA HIS A 282 12.27 0.92 -53.49
C HIS A 282 11.55 1.64 -54.62
N ASN A 283 11.60 2.93 -54.67
CA ASN A 283 11.42 3.68 -55.91
C ASN A 283 12.83 3.81 -56.55
N ASN A 284 13.06 2.95 -57.58
CA ASN A 284 14.01 3.30 -58.58
C ASN A 284 13.49 4.50 -59.37
N GLU A 285 14.25 5.59 -59.35
CA GLU A 285 14.39 6.45 -60.52
C GLU A 285 15.57 7.40 -60.27
N ASN A 286 16.43 7.42 -61.26
CA ASN A 286 17.59 8.28 -61.44
C ASN A 286 17.19 9.75 -61.27
N ASP A 287 17.96 10.54 -60.54
CA ASP A 287 18.64 11.71 -61.16
C ASP A 287 19.67 12.35 -60.22
N LEU A 288 20.76 12.71 -60.83
CA LEU A 288 21.90 13.43 -60.29
C LEU A 288 21.51 14.80 -59.71
N ASN A 289 21.95 15.17 -58.52
CA ASN A 289 22.73 16.38 -58.33
C ASN A 289 23.39 16.48 -56.95
N LEU A 290 24.67 16.86 -56.97
CA LEU A 290 25.49 17.17 -55.81
C LEU A 290 25.00 18.42 -55.10
N SER A 291 24.96 18.35 -53.77
CA SER A 291 25.57 19.40 -52.93
C SER A 291 25.68 18.96 -51.46
N SER A 292 26.87 19.10 -50.99
CA SER A 292 27.41 19.07 -49.64
C SER A 292 26.44 19.34 -48.48
N CYS A 293 26.41 18.43 -47.48
CA CYS A 293 26.22 18.83 -46.10
C CYS A 293 27.08 17.91 -45.21
N GLU A 294 27.95 18.55 -44.48
CA GLU A 294 28.95 17.96 -43.58
C GLU A 294 28.27 17.15 -42.48
N ARG A 295 28.75 15.94 -42.24
CA ARG A 295 28.31 15.10 -41.12
C ARG A 295 29.15 15.44 -39.90
N ASP A 296 28.48 15.98 -38.89
CA ASP A 296 29.03 16.24 -37.57
C ASP A 296 29.56 14.94 -36.94
N SER A 297 30.86 14.86 -36.83
CA SER A 297 31.63 13.75 -36.21
C SER A 297 31.56 13.76 -34.68
N SER A 298 30.99 14.78 -34.06
CA SER A 298 30.99 14.98 -32.60
C SER A 298 30.03 14.08 -31.84
N SER A 299 28.98 13.54 -32.50
CA SER A 299 27.97 12.69 -31.83
C SER A 299 28.45 11.23 -31.64
N MET A 300 29.43 10.77 -32.38
CA MET A 300 29.98 9.41 -32.25
C MET A 300 31.02 9.28 -31.13
N GLU A 301 31.76 10.32 -30.83
CA GLU A 301 32.77 10.31 -29.75
C GLU A 301 32.11 10.34 -28.34
N ILE A 302 30.98 11.01 -28.18
CA ILE A 302 30.24 11.04 -26.91
C ILE A 302 29.66 9.65 -26.57
N VAL A 303 29.17 8.91 -27.56
CA VAL A 303 28.61 7.56 -27.34
C VAL A 303 29.70 6.52 -27.03
N SER A 304 30.91 6.65 -27.61
CA SER A 304 32.03 5.76 -27.29
C SER A 304 32.56 6.02 -25.87
N SER A 305 32.72 7.26 -25.46
CA SER A 305 33.17 7.65 -24.11
C SER A 305 32.20 7.21 -22.99
N LEU A 306 30.89 7.26 -23.25
CA LEU A 306 29.88 6.76 -22.31
C LEU A 306 29.87 5.24 -22.17
N ARG A 307 30.25 4.48 -23.22
CA ARG A 307 30.40 3.01 -23.14
C ARG A 307 31.62 2.61 -22.35
N GLU A 308 32.74 3.32 -22.48
CA GLU A 308 33.98 3.04 -21.73
C GLU A 308 33.82 3.36 -20.24
N THR A 309 33.13 4.44 -19.86
CA THR A 309 32.80 4.76 -18.46
C THR A 309 31.88 3.72 -17.84
N GLN A 310 30.93 3.17 -18.59
CA GLN A 310 30.01 2.15 -18.09
C GLN A 310 30.69 0.79 -17.89
N SER A 311 31.68 0.46 -18.71
CA SER A 311 32.51 -0.75 -18.58
C SER A 311 33.40 -0.68 -17.33
N SER A 312 34.07 0.44 -17.08
CA SER A 312 34.95 0.63 -15.92
C SER A 312 34.17 0.63 -14.57
N LEU A 313 32.95 1.13 -14.56
CA LEU A 313 32.06 1.07 -13.39
C LEU A 313 31.60 -0.37 -13.06
N ASN A 314 31.39 -1.20 -14.07
CA ASN A 314 31.05 -2.61 -13.87
C ASN A 314 32.24 -3.43 -13.38
N GLU A 315 33.45 -3.18 -13.86
CA GLU A 315 34.67 -3.84 -13.37
C GLU A 315 34.96 -3.46 -11.90
N SER A 316 34.75 -2.20 -11.52
CA SER A 316 34.90 -1.74 -10.15
C SER A 316 33.91 -2.41 -9.20
N LYS A 317 32.64 -2.64 -9.61
CA LYS A 317 31.63 -3.38 -8.82
C LYS A 317 31.98 -4.85 -8.64
N ILE A 318 32.56 -5.49 -9.67
CA ILE A 318 32.98 -6.89 -9.60
C ILE A 318 34.18 -7.04 -8.63
N SER A 319 35.11 -6.08 -8.61
CA SER A 319 36.21 -6.05 -7.66
C SER A 319 35.77 -5.87 -6.22
N LEU A 320 34.84 -4.98 -5.96
CA LEU A 320 34.27 -4.77 -4.61
C LEU A 320 33.56 -6.01 -4.07
N ASN A 321 32.81 -6.73 -4.92
CA ASN A 321 32.15 -7.96 -4.52
C ASN A 321 33.17 -9.12 -4.24
N LYS A 322 34.29 -9.18 -4.94
CA LYS A 322 35.33 -10.15 -4.63
C LYS A 322 36.03 -9.89 -3.30
N VAL A 323 36.25 -8.63 -2.94
CA VAL A 323 36.83 -8.25 -1.64
C VAL A 323 35.86 -8.55 -0.50
N ALA A 324 34.55 -8.29 -0.67
CA ALA A 324 33.55 -8.60 0.34
C ALA A 324 33.41 -10.11 0.60
N ASN A 325 33.50 -10.95 -0.44
CA ASN A 325 33.42 -12.40 -0.28
C ASN A 325 34.71 -12.98 0.38
N SER A 326 35.89 -12.45 0.10
CA SER A 326 37.13 -12.91 0.74
C SER A 326 37.20 -12.56 2.24
N GLN A 327 36.54 -11.47 2.67
CA GLN A 327 36.43 -11.09 4.08
C GLN A 327 35.44 -11.99 4.86
N ASN A 328 34.42 -12.55 4.19
CA ASN A 328 33.50 -13.49 4.81
C ASN A 328 34.10 -14.92 4.95
N GLU A 329 34.98 -15.34 4.05
CA GLU A 329 35.64 -16.64 4.17
C GLU A 329 36.68 -16.66 5.30
N THR A 330 37.35 -15.53 5.60
CA THR A 330 38.32 -15.43 6.71
C THR A 330 37.63 -15.35 8.09
N ARG A 331 36.33 -14.98 8.18
CA ARG A 331 35.57 -14.98 9.43
C ARG A 331 35.04 -16.34 9.84
N ASN A 332 34.81 -17.26 8.88
CA ASN A 332 34.28 -18.60 9.18
C ASN A 332 35.35 -19.64 9.53
N SER A 333 36.65 -19.28 9.49
CA SER A 333 37.74 -20.22 9.80
C SER A 333 38.32 -20.09 11.21
N SER A 334 37.73 -19.23 12.10
CA SER A 334 38.25 -18.95 13.46
C SER A 334 37.39 -19.49 14.59
N ASP A 335 36.29 -20.20 14.35
CA ASP A 335 35.43 -20.79 15.40
C ASP A 335 35.45 -22.33 15.31
N GLU A 336 36.59 -22.96 15.67
CA GLU A 336 36.59 -24.33 16.18
C GLU A 336 36.58 -24.29 17.73
N PRO A 337 35.68 -25.01 18.44
CA PRO A 337 35.64 -25.01 19.89
C PRO A 337 36.75 -25.90 20.45
N GLU A 338 37.57 -25.34 21.35
CA GLU A 338 38.54 -26.08 22.17
C GLU A 338 37.83 -27.09 23.07
N ASP A 339 38.35 -28.30 23.02
CA ASP A 339 37.99 -29.52 23.79
C ASP A 339 38.23 -29.27 25.28
N SER A 340 37.23 -29.40 26.12
CA SER A 340 37.33 -29.35 27.59
C SER A 340 37.68 -30.72 28.18
N PRO A 341 38.68 -30.84 29.09
CA PRO A 341 39.05 -32.10 29.69
C PRO A 341 38.05 -32.58 30.75
N LYS A 342 37.70 -33.84 30.68
CA LYS A 342 36.99 -34.61 31.72
C LYS A 342 37.78 -34.53 33.05
N ARG A 343 37.09 -34.24 34.14
CA ARG A 343 37.54 -34.53 35.50
C ARG A 343 36.65 -35.65 36.08
N ASP A 344 37.37 -36.54 36.77
CA ASP A 344 36.91 -37.68 37.51
C ASP A 344 35.89 -37.37 38.62
#